data_24a1af488ea4c3e8906f4510af4f9750
#
_entry.id   24a1af488ea4c3e8906f4510af4f9750
#
_cell.length_a   1.000
_cell.length_b   1.000
_cell.length_c   1.000
_cell.angle_alpha   90.00
_cell.angle_beta   90.00
_cell.angle_gamma   90.00
#
_symmetry.space_group_name_H-M   'P 1'
#
loop_
_entity.id
_entity.type
_entity.pdbx_description
1 polymer ?
#
loop_
_entity_poly.entity_id
_entity_poly.type
_entity_poly.pdbx_seq_one_letter_code
_entity_poly.pdbx_strand_id
1 'polypeptide(L)'
;MSDIFQEVDEEVRRDKAAEFWKKYQNLILAGASLIVLAAGGFRYWQYERERAEQAAGDQFQQALAALEGGKPDEAKAGFDTIAAKGPSGYRALAQMAAAGVKAQSDPPGAAAAFDAVAGDAAIDPLLRDAARLRAALIRADIPSEEQKGEAELTALSAEGAPFRRVAALDLAALALRRQDYDDAAKQLDLVLGDPEVSPDERRLADRWLGLVAANRTAAK
;
A
#
# COMPACT_ATOMS: atom_id res chain seq x y z
N MET A 1 -70.35 27.09 -12.05
CA MET A 1 -70.58 25.64 -12.04
C MET A 1 -69.30 24.78 -12.09
N SER A 2 -68.13 25.39 -12.12
CA SER A 2 -66.80 24.67 -12.06
C SER A 2 -66.32 24.30 -10.67
N ASP A 3 -66.79 24.98 -9.63
CA ASP A 3 -66.33 24.76 -8.23
C ASP A 3 -66.77 23.43 -7.66
N ILE A 4 -68.02 22.97 -7.96
CA ILE A 4 -68.56 21.74 -7.39
C ILE A 4 -67.80 20.48 -7.94
N PHE A 5 -67.34 20.52 -9.18
CA PHE A 5 -66.55 19.42 -9.76
C PHE A 5 -65.11 19.36 -9.21
N GLN A 6 -64.55 20.51 -8.86
CA GLN A 6 -63.23 20.56 -8.21
C GLN A 6 -63.29 20.08 -6.74
N GLU A 7 -64.38 20.44 -6.03
CA GLU A 7 -64.57 20.00 -4.64
C GLU A 7 -64.80 18.47 -4.53
N VAL A 8 -65.56 17.89 -5.47
CA VAL A 8 -65.75 16.43 -5.55
C VAL A 8 -64.49 15.67 -5.96
N ASP A 9 -63.67 16.22 -6.86
CA ASP A 9 -62.37 15.62 -7.24
C ASP A 9 -61.36 15.68 -6.08
N GLU A 10 -61.37 16.72 -5.28
CA GLU A 10 -60.51 16.87 -4.11
C GLU A 10 -60.93 15.93 -2.97
N GLU A 11 -62.21 15.71 -2.76
CA GLU A 11 -62.74 14.78 -1.77
C GLU A 11 -62.44 13.32 -2.14
N VAL A 12 -62.63 12.93 -3.42
CA VAL A 12 -62.29 11.60 -3.93
C VAL A 12 -60.80 11.32 -3.85
N ARG A 13 -59.92 12.32 -4.06
CA ARG A 13 -58.48 12.19 -3.90
C ARG A 13 -58.08 12.03 -2.43
N ARG A 14 -58.73 12.72 -1.52
CA ARG A 14 -58.53 12.59 -0.05
C ARG A 14 -58.94 11.18 0.44
N ASP A 15 -60.08 10.72 0.01
CA ASP A 15 -60.57 9.39 0.40
C ASP A 15 -59.70 8.26 -0.10
N LYS A 16 -59.24 8.32 -1.36
CA LYS A 16 -58.29 7.36 -1.90
C LYS A 16 -56.93 7.39 -1.19
N ALA A 17 -56.45 8.57 -0.83
CA ALA A 17 -55.24 8.71 -0.05
C ALA A 17 -55.37 8.17 1.38
N ALA A 18 -56.53 8.36 2.00
CA ALA A 18 -56.83 7.85 3.35
C ALA A 18 -56.98 6.29 3.33
N GLU A 19 -57.59 5.72 2.30
CA GLU A 19 -57.65 4.27 2.10
C GLU A 19 -56.29 3.64 1.86
N PHE A 20 -55.50 4.26 1.00
CA PHE A 20 -54.10 3.84 0.76
C PHE A 20 -53.27 3.87 2.04
N TRP A 21 -53.36 4.97 2.80
CA TRP A 21 -52.69 5.08 4.08
C TRP A 21 -53.12 4.04 5.08
N LYS A 22 -54.42 3.85 5.28
CA LYS A 22 -54.97 2.82 6.17
C LYS A 22 -54.48 1.41 5.81
N LYS A 23 -54.37 1.14 4.52
CA LYS A 23 -53.96 -0.19 4.02
C LYS A 23 -52.47 -0.46 4.18
N TYR A 24 -51.63 0.57 3.98
CA TYR A 24 -50.19 0.40 3.87
C TYR A 24 -49.39 1.04 5.02
N GLN A 25 -50.03 1.76 5.96
CA GLN A 25 -49.33 2.46 7.05
C GLN A 25 -48.37 1.57 7.85
N ASN A 26 -48.80 0.33 8.17
CA ASN A 26 -47.98 -0.59 8.94
C ASN A 26 -46.76 -1.08 8.13
N LEU A 27 -46.95 -1.27 6.83
CA LEU A 27 -45.87 -1.66 5.92
C LEU A 27 -44.87 -0.51 5.73
N ILE A 28 -45.37 0.71 5.57
CA ILE A 28 -44.52 1.93 5.45
C ILE A 28 -43.74 2.17 6.74
N LEU A 29 -44.40 2.07 7.91
CA LEU A 29 -43.75 2.21 9.20
C LEU A 29 -42.72 1.12 9.44
N ALA A 30 -43.00 -0.13 9.09
CA ALA A 30 -42.05 -1.22 9.17
C ALA A 30 -40.85 -1.01 8.24
N GLY A 31 -41.08 -0.57 6.99
CA GLY A 31 -40.03 -0.21 6.05
C GLY A 31 -39.14 0.95 6.52
N ALA A 32 -39.76 2.03 7.03
CA ALA A 32 -39.07 3.15 7.59
C ALA A 32 -38.22 2.76 8.82
N SER A 33 -38.78 1.93 9.71
CA SER A 33 -38.04 1.43 10.88
C SER A 33 -36.84 0.58 10.47
N LEU A 34 -37.00 -0.27 9.46
CA LEU A 34 -35.90 -1.11 8.94
C LEU A 34 -34.77 -0.27 8.34
N ILE A 35 -35.10 0.79 7.60
CA ILE A 35 -34.12 1.75 7.05
C ILE A 35 -33.35 2.44 8.18
N VAL A 36 -34.03 2.91 9.22
CA VAL A 36 -33.38 3.58 10.36
C VAL A 36 -32.44 2.62 11.10
N LEU A 37 -32.89 1.37 11.35
CA LEU A 37 -32.05 0.37 11.99
C LEU A 37 -30.85 -0.01 11.13
N ALA A 38 -31.02 -0.16 9.82
CA ALA A 38 -29.92 -0.43 8.90
C ALA A 38 -28.91 0.72 8.85
N ALA A 39 -29.40 1.96 8.78
CA ALA A 39 -28.53 3.17 8.80
C ALA A 39 -27.80 3.32 10.13
N GLY A 40 -28.47 3.10 11.25
CA GLY A 40 -27.88 3.12 12.59
C GLY A 40 -26.81 2.05 12.78
N GLY A 41 -27.11 0.83 12.37
CA GLY A 41 -26.16 -0.31 12.40
C GLY A 41 -24.93 -0.07 11.51
N PHE A 42 -25.13 0.47 10.30
CA PHE A 42 -24.05 0.83 9.40
C PHE A 42 -23.15 1.94 9.98
N ARG A 43 -23.76 3.00 10.57
CA ARG A 43 -22.99 4.06 11.22
C ARG A 43 -22.22 3.58 12.44
N TYR A 44 -22.82 2.70 13.25
CA TYR A 44 -22.13 2.09 14.38
C TYR A 44 -20.94 1.24 13.92
N TRP A 45 -21.12 0.42 12.88
CA TRP A 45 -20.03 -0.38 12.31
C TRP A 45 -18.90 0.50 11.74
N GLN A 46 -19.24 1.58 11.01
CA GLN A 46 -18.24 2.55 10.55
C GLN A 46 -17.46 3.17 11.73
N TYR A 47 -18.15 3.59 12.77
CA TYR A 47 -17.53 4.21 13.94
C TYR A 47 -16.55 3.27 14.64
N GLU A 48 -16.92 2.01 14.85
CA GLU A 48 -16.03 1.01 15.44
C GLU A 48 -14.81 0.74 14.55
N ARG A 49 -15.02 0.71 13.23
CA ARG A 49 -13.93 0.55 12.26
C ARG A 49 -12.96 1.73 12.29
N GLU A 50 -13.46 2.95 12.27
CA GLU A 50 -12.64 4.17 12.36
C GLU A 50 -11.84 4.22 13.67
N ARG A 51 -12.44 3.84 14.78
CA ARG A 51 -11.73 3.73 16.07
C ARG A 51 -10.62 2.69 16.04
N ALA A 52 -10.88 1.54 15.45
CA ALA A 52 -9.87 0.49 15.32
C ALA A 52 -8.71 0.94 14.41
N GLU A 53 -9.00 1.66 13.33
CA GLU A 53 -8.00 2.22 12.42
C GLU A 53 -7.15 3.31 13.13
N GLN A 54 -7.78 4.20 13.90
CA GLN A 54 -7.08 5.22 14.70
C GLN A 54 -6.17 4.57 15.77
N ALA A 55 -6.69 3.61 16.53
CA ALA A 55 -5.91 2.91 17.53
C ALA A 55 -4.71 2.15 16.91
N ALA A 56 -4.90 1.54 15.75
CA ALA A 56 -3.80 0.89 15.02
C ALA A 56 -2.77 1.92 14.53
N GLY A 57 -3.21 3.09 14.07
CA GLY A 57 -2.34 4.20 13.69
C GLY A 57 -1.49 4.70 14.85
N ASP A 58 -2.10 4.92 16.02
CA ASP A 58 -1.39 5.36 17.23
C ASP A 58 -0.34 4.31 17.67
N GLN A 59 -0.70 3.04 17.66
CA GLN A 59 0.24 1.95 17.97
C GLN A 59 1.38 1.87 16.96
N PHE A 60 1.08 2.09 15.67
CA PHE A 60 2.10 2.09 14.62
C PHE A 60 3.10 3.25 14.82
N GLN A 61 2.62 4.44 15.15
CA GLN A 61 3.47 5.58 15.47
C GLN A 61 4.32 5.35 16.71
N GLN A 62 3.78 4.71 17.75
CA GLN A 62 4.54 4.33 18.94
C GLN A 62 5.66 3.34 18.60
N ALA A 63 5.39 2.35 17.74
CA ALA A 63 6.40 1.40 17.28
C ALA A 63 7.49 2.10 16.44
N LEU A 64 7.14 3.06 15.57
CA LEU A 64 8.12 3.88 14.86
C LEU A 64 8.99 4.71 15.81
N ALA A 65 8.38 5.37 16.78
CA ALA A 65 9.10 6.14 17.79
C ALA A 65 10.06 5.27 18.63
N ALA A 66 9.68 4.03 18.95
CA ALA A 66 10.57 3.06 19.61
C ALA A 66 11.77 2.72 18.71
N LEU A 67 11.55 2.55 17.39
CA LEU A 67 12.64 2.29 16.45
C LEU A 67 13.61 3.49 16.35
N GLU A 68 13.08 4.71 16.22
CA GLU A 68 13.87 5.94 16.23
C GLU A 68 14.63 6.14 17.53
N GLY A 69 14.04 5.71 18.66
CA GLY A 69 14.67 5.70 19.98
C GLY A 69 15.71 4.60 20.19
N GLY A 70 16.08 3.84 19.15
CA GLY A 70 17.08 2.77 19.23
C GLY A 70 16.61 1.52 19.96
N LYS A 71 15.30 1.26 20.00
CA LYS A 71 14.68 0.10 20.65
C LYS A 71 14.03 -0.84 19.61
N PRO A 72 14.80 -1.52 18.75
CA PRO A 72 14.26 -2.32 17.67
C PRO A 72 13.37 -3.48 18.13
N ASP A 73 13.67 -4.10 19.27
CA ASP A 73 12.85 -5.20 19.82
C ASP A 73 11.46 -4.72 20.25
N GLU A 74 11.38 -3.55 20.90
CA GLU A 74 10.12 -2.93 21.30
C GLU A 74 9.30 -2.52 20.06
N ALA A 75 9.96 -1.93 19.08
CA ALA A 75 9.35 -1.58 17.80
C ALA A 75 8.78 -2.80 17.07
N LYS A 76 9.58 -3.87 16.98
CA LYS A 76 9.17 -5.13 16.35
C LYS A 76 7.96 -5.74 17.04
N ALA A 77 7.96 -5.82 18.38
CA ALA A 77 6.83 -6.34 19.15
C ALA A 77 5.54 -5.51 18.91
N GLY A 78 5.66 -4.19 18.78
CA GLY A 78 4.55 -3.30 18.41
C GLY A 78 4.01 -3.62 17.01
N PHE A 79 4.87 -3.72 16.01
CA PHE A 79 4.48 -4.08 14.65
C PHE A 79 3.87 -5.49 14.58
N ASP A 80 4.44 -6.48 15.25
CA ASP A 80 3.90 -7.84 15.29
C ASP A 80 2.48 -7.87 15.88
N THR A 81 2.22 -7.04 16.90
CA THR A 81 0.88 -6.92 17.50
C THR A 81 -0.14 -6.37 16.49
N ILE A 82 0.22 -5.33 15.75
CA ILE A 82 -0.64 -4.75 14.70
C ILE A 82 -0.80 -5.73 13.54
N ALA A 83 0.27 -6.43 13.14
CA ALA A 83 0.24 -7.44 12.09
C ALA A 83 -0.72 -8.60 12.41
N ALA A 84 -0.83 -8.98 13.69
CA ALA A 84 -1.70 -10.05 14.13
C ALA A 84 -3.17 -9.63 14.29
N LYS A 85 -3.45 -8.42 14.77
CA LYS A 85 -4.78 -7.99 15.25
C LYS A 85 -5.32 -6.72 14.60
N GLY A 86 -4.50 -6.00 13.87
CA GLY A 86 -4.86 -4.71 13.29
C GLY A 86 -5.82 -4.81 12.10
N PRO A 87 -6.43 -3.69 11.70
CA PRO A 87 -7.18 -3.58 10.44
C PRO A 87 -6.32 -3.95 9.23
N SER A 88 -6.95 -4.42 8.14
CA SER A 88 -6.24 -5.00 6.98
C SER A 88 -5.14 -4.10 6.40
N GLY A 89 -5.38 -2.79 6.27
CA GLY A 89 -4.37 -1.84 5.77
C GLY A 89 -3.15 -1.72 6.68
N TYR A 90 -3.37 -1.56 7.99
CA TYR A 90 -2.29 -1.47 8.98
C TYR A 90 -1.56 -2.79 9.16
N ARG A 91 -2.23 -3.92 8.98
CA ARG A 91 -1.65 -5.27 9.08
C ARG A 91 -0.52 -5.45 8.07
N ALA A 92 -0.77 -5.15 6.80
CA ALA A 92 0.24 -5.25 5.75
C ALA A 92 1.44 -4.32 6.00
N LEU A 93 1.18 -3.06 6.37
CA LEU A 93 2.24 -2.11 6.71
C LEU A 93 3.07 -2.56 7.92
N ALA A 94 2.43 -3.09 8.95
CA ALA A 94 3.11 -3.58 10.14
C ALA A 94 3.95 -4.84 9.85
N GLN A 95 3.47 -5.75 8.99
CA GLN A 95 4.26 -6.89 8.52
C GLN A 95 5.52 -6.43 7.78
N MET A 96 5.40 -5.46 6.89
CA MET A 96 6.54 -4.88 6.18
C MET A 96 7.51 -4.17 7.12
N ALA A 97 7.00 -3.41 8.09
CA ALA A 97 7.84 -2.73 9.09
C ALA A 97 8.58 -3.72 9.99
N ALA A 98 7.90 -4.75 10.49
CA ALA A 98 8.52 -5.82 11.28
C ALA A 98 9.61 -6.57 10.49
N ALA A 99 9.35 -6.85 9.20
CA ALA A 99 10.34 -7.43 8.30
C ALA A 99 11.55 -6.51 8.11
N GLY A 100 11.33 -5.19 7.98
CA GLY A 100 12.40 -4.20 7.89
C GLY A 100 13.27 -4.14 9.16
N VAL A 101 12.68 -4.19 10.34
CA VAL A 101 13.42 -4.27 11.61
C VAL A 101 14.23 -5.57 11.69
N LYS A 102 13.64 -6.69 11.30
CA LYS A 102 14.28 -7.99 11.26
C LYS A 102 15.51 -8.04 10.35
N ALA A 103 15.53 -7.26 9.28
CA ALA A 103 16.65 -7.22 8.33
C ALA A 103 17.98 -6.82 8.95
N GLN A 104 17.98 -6.12 10.09
CA GLN A 104 19.20 -5.72 10.78
C GLN A 104 19.92 -6.89 11.46
N SER A 105 19.19 -7.91 11.89
CA SER A 105 19.74 -9.06 12.64
C SER A 105 19.63 -10.39 11.89
N ASP A 106 18.66 -10.54 11.00
CA ASP A 106 18.37 -11.76 10.25
C ASP A 106 17.92 -11.41 8.81
N PRO A 107 18.87 -10.99 7.93
CA PRO A 107 18.52 -10.63 6.54
C PRO A 107 17.79 -11.74 5.77
N PRO A 108 18.20 -13.03 5.81
CA PRO A 108 17.47 -14.09 5.11
C PRO A 108 16.03 -14.24 5.61
N GLY A 109 15.84 -14.18 6.93
CA GLY A 109 14.51 -14.25 7.54
C GLY A 109 13.66 -13.02 7.26
N ALA A 110 14.25 -11.85 7.06
CA ALA A 110 13.55 -10.66 6.62
C ALA A 110 13.10 -10.76 5.16
N ALA A 111 13.97 -11.23 4.26
CA ALA A 111 13.59 -11.48 2.87
C ALA A 111 12.41 -12.46 2.76
N ALA A 112 12.44 -13.55 3.55
CA ALA A 112 11.32 -14.49 3.61
C ALA A 112 10.03 -13.86 4.17
N ALA A 113 10.12 -12.94 5.13
CA ALA A 113 8.97 -12.22 5.66
C ALA A 113 8.37 -11.26 4.62
N PHE A 114 9.20 -10.56 3.84
CA PHE A 114 8.74 -9.76 2.71
C PHE A 114 8.10 -10.61 1.61
N ASP A 115 8.63 -11.81 1.33
CA ASP A 115 8.00 -12.75 0.38
C ASP A 115 6.62 -13.19 0.83
N ALA A 116 6.41 -13.41 2.13
CA ALA A 116 5.10 -13.74 2.66
C ALA A 116 4.08 -12.62 2.39
N VAL A 117 4.48 -11.35 2.56
CA VAL A 117 3.64 -10.19 2.20
C VAL A 117 3.40 -10.13 0.69
N ALA A 118 4.43 -10.35 -0.12
CA ALA A 118 4.34 -10.33 -1.59
C ALA A 118 3.45 -11.43 -2.15
N GLY A 119 3.36 -12.57 -1.46
CA GLY A 119 2.54 -13.72 -1.84
C GLY A 119 1.09 -13.66 -1.36
N ASP A 120 0.74 -12.76 -0.46
CA ASP A 120 -0.62 -12.66 0.09
C ASP A 120 -1.56 -11.90 -0.86
N ALA A 121 -2.45 -12.63 -1.53
CA ALA A 121 -3.41 -12.05 -2.47
C ALA A 121 -4.44 -11.10 -1.83
N ALA A 122 -4.58 -11.10 -0.51
CA ALA A 122 -5.46 -10.18 0.22
C ALA A 122 -4.83 -8.77 0.39
N ILE A 123 -3.51 -8.63 0.13
CA ILE A 123 -2.78 -7.38 0.21
C ILE A 123 -2.85 -6.65 -1.14
N ASP A 124 -2.91 -5.33 -1.07
CA ASP A 124 -2.90 -4.45 -2.25
C ASP A 124 -1.72 -4.78 -3.19
N PRO A 125 -1.92 -4.86 -4.51
CA PRO A 125 -0.87 -5.19 -5.48
C PRO A 125 0.38 -4.32 -5.36
N LEU A 126 0.23 -3.01 -5.13
CA LEU A 126 1.36 -2.09 -5.00
C LEU A 126 2.20 -2.40 -3.75
N LEU A 127 1.56 -2.73 -2.63
CA LEU A 127 2.28 -3.16 -1.41
C LEU A 127 2.99 -4.49 -1.61
N ARG A 128 2.39 -5.42 -2.36
CA ARG A 128 3.05 -6.69 -2.71
C ARG A 128 4.28 -6.47 -3.57
N ASP A 129 4.21 -5.56 -4.55
CA ASP A 129 5.37 -5.23 -5.40
C ASP A 129 6.45 -4.49 -4.60
N ALA A 130 6.08 -3.61 -3.66
CA ALA A 130 7.02 -3.00 -2.72
C ALA A 130 7.70 -4.05 -1.82
N ALA A 131 6.96 -5.05 -1.36
CA ALA A 131 7.53 -6.15 -0.59
C ALA A 131 8.50 -7.00 -1.42
N ARG A 132 8.16 -7.30 -2.69
CA ARG A 132 9.09 -7.99 -3.63
C ARG A 132 10.38 -7.20 -3.82
N LEU A 133 10.28 -5.88 -4.03
CA LEU A 133 11.45 -5.02 -4.16
C LEU A 133 12.33 -5.10 -2.90
N ARG A 134 11.73 -5.01 -1.71
CA ARG A 134 12.47 -5.10 -0.45
C ARG A 134 13.15 -6.46 -0.25
N ALA A 135 12.46 -7.56 -0.58
CA ALA A 135 13.04 -8.91 -0.53
C ALA A 135 14.24 -9.04 -1.49
N ALA A 136 14.08 -8.56 -2.72
CA ALA A 136 15.13 -8.60 -3.74
C ALA A 136 16.38 -7.80 -3.33
N LEU A 137 16.19 -6.59 -2.77
CA LEU A 137 17.28 -5.76 -2.26
C LEU A 137 18.05 -6.45 -1.13
N ILE A 138 17.35 -7.03 -0.16
CA ILE A 138 18.00 -7.75 0.93
C ILE A 138 18.80 -8.94 0.40
N ARG A 139 18.24 -9.70 -0.56
CA ARG A 139 18.94 -10.83 -1.18
C ARG A 139 20.18 -10.42 -1.95
N ALA A 140 20.11 -9.29 -2.66
CA ALA A 140 21.24 -8.77 -3.41
C ALA A 140 22.45 -8.42 -2.52
N ASP A 141 22.24 -8.25 -1.21
CA ASP A 141 23.29 -8.01 -0.23
C ASP A 141 23.77 -9.30 0.48
N ILE A 142 23.10 -10.44 0.24
CA ILE A 142 23.49 -11.74 0.80
C ILE A 142 24.31 -12.51 -0.26
N PRO A 143 25.60 -12.80 -0.02
CA PRO A 143 26.47 -13.41 -1.05
C PRO A 143 25.93 -14.71 -1.65
N SER A 144 25.25 -15.54 -0.86
CA SER A 144 24.66 -16.80 -1.33
C SER A 144 23.35 -16.63 -2.11
N GLU A 145 22.71 -15.47 -2.07
CA GLU A 145 21.43 -15.16 -2.70
C GLU A 145 21.52 -13.98 -3.69
N GLU A 146 22.69 -13.39 -3.85
CA GLU A 146 22.93 -12.19 -4.67
C GLU A 146 22.37 -12.34 -6.09
N GLN A 147 22.66 -13.46 -6.73
CA GLN A 147 22.21 -13.72 -8.09
C GLN A 147 20.68 -13.80 -8.20
N LYS A 148 20.01 -14.34 -7.17
CA LYS A 148 18.56 -14.39 -7.10
C LYS A 148 17.98 -12.98 -6.90
N GLY A 149 18.54 -12.19 -5.97
CA GLY A 149 18.14 -10.81 -5.74
C GLY A 149 18.25 -9.96 -7.01
N GLU A 150 19.35 -10.07 -7.74
CA GLU A 150 19.58 -9.38 -9.01
C GLU A 150 18.56 -9.78 -10.10
N ALA A 151 18.25 -11.07 -10.21
CA ALA A 151 17.24 -11.54 -11.15
C ALA A 151 15.84 -11.00 -10.81
N GLU A 152 15.49 -10.94 -9.52
CA GLU A 152 14.24 -10.37 -9.04
C GLU A 152 14.18 -8.85 -9.30
N LEU A 153 15.26 -8.08 -9.06
CA LEU A 153 15.37 -6.67 -9.40
C LEU A 153 15.24 -6.43 -10.90
N THR A 154 15.86 -7.29 -11.72
CA THR A 154 15.75 -7.23 -13.18
C THR A 154 14.28 -7.40 -13.62
N ALA A 155 13.56 -8.33 -13.02
CA ALA A 155 12.12 -8.49 -13.31
C ALA A 155 11.30 -7.27 -12.90
N LEU A 156 11.65 -6.62 -11.78
CA LEU A 156 11.00 -5.41 -11.29
C LEU A 156 11.38 -4.15 -12.07
N SER A 157 12.48 -4.16 -12.82
CA SER A 157 12.89 -3.06 -13.71
C SER A 157 12.23 -3.11 -15.08
N ALA A 158 11.39 -4.10 -15.36
CA ALA A 158 10.68 -4.26 -16.63
C ALA A 158 9.73 -3.09 -16.91
N GLU A 159 9.44 -2.85 -18.20
CA GLU A 159 8.51 -1.81 -18.63
C GLU A 159 7.12 -2.01 -18.01
N GLY A 160 6.54 -0.92 -17.48
CA GLY A 160 5.24 -0.92 -16.82
C GLY A 160 5.24 -1.40 -15.36
N ALA A 161 6.38 -1.84 -14.81
CA ALA A 161 6.46 -2.21 -13.39
C ALA A 161 6.43 -0.94 -12.49
N PRO A 162 5.66 -0.95 -11.36
CA PRO A 162 5.50 0.23 -10.51
C PRO A 162 6.82 0.76 -9.92
N PHE A 163 7.77 -0.12 -9.65
CA PHE A 163 9.07 0.23 -9.05
C PHE A 163 10.23 0.15 -10.04
N ARG A 164 9.95 0.21 -11.35
CA ARG A 164 10.93 0.07 -12.43
C ARG A 164 12.19 0.92 -12.23
N ARG A 165 12.01 2.22 -11.95
CA ARG A 165 13.14 3.14 -11.79
C ARG A 165 13.97 2.85 -10.55
N VAL A 166 13.30 2.53 -9.44
CA VAL A 166 13.98 2.16 -8.19
C VAL A 166 14.80 0.88 -8.40
N ALA A 167 14.20 -0.15 -8.97
CA ALA A 167 14.90 -1.40 -9.28
C ALA A 167 16.10 -1.19 -10.22
N ALA A 168 15.97 -0.33 -11.24
CA ALA A 168 17.08 0.01 -12.14
C ALA A 168 18.20 0.78 -11.42
N LEU A 169 17.86 1.72 -10.52
CA LEU A 169 18.87 2.39 -9.68
C LEU A 169 19.61 1.40 -8.77
N ASP A 170 18.91 0.45 -8.19
CA ASP A 170 19.53 -0.56 -7.32
C ASP A 170 20.42 -1.53 -8.13
N LEU A 171 20.01 -1.92 -9.33
CA LEU A 171 20.86 -2.68 -10.26
C LEU A 171 22.11 -1.89 -10.68
N ALA A 172 21.96 -0.58 -10.94
CA ALA A 172 23.12 0.28 -11.22
C ALA A 172 24.09 0.34 -10.02
N ALA A 173 23.57 0.42 -8.80
CA ALA A 173 24.39 0.39 -7.59
C ALA A 173 25.13 -0.95 -7.42
N LEU A 174 24.48 -2.07 -7.70
CA LEU A 174 25.10 -3.40 -7.71
C LEU A 174 26.21 -3.49 -8.75
N ALA A 175 25.96 -3.04 -9.97
CA ALA A 175 26.95 -3.02 -11.05
C ALA A 175 28.15 -2.12 -10.70
N LEU A 176 27.91 -0.93 -10.10
CA LEU A 176 28.99 -0.06 -9.62
C LEU A 176 29.86 -0.72 -8.53
N ARG A 177 29.25 -1.45 -7.60
CA ARG A 177 30.00 -2.20 -6.57
C ARG A 177 30.95 -3.24 -7.17
N ARG A 178 30.50 -3.90 -8.27
CA ARG A 178 31.31 -4.89 -9.02
C ARG A 178 32.26 -4.27 -10.03
N GLN A 179 32.26 -2.94 -10.15
CA GLN A 179 33.01 -2.21 -11.16
C GLN A 179 32.60 -2.54 -12.60
N ASP A 180 31.39 -3.04 -12.78
CA ASP A 180 30.77 -3.24 -14.09
C ASP A 180 30.14 -1.91 -14.55
N TYR A 181 31.01 -1.05 -15.09
CA TYR A 181 30.61 0.28 -15.52
C TYR A 181 29.73 0.28 -16.77
N ASP A 182 29.73 -0.80 -17.54
CA ASP A 182 28.91 -0.92 -18.74
C ASP A 182 27.47 -1.24 -18.37
N ASP A 183 27.26 -2.19 -17.47
CA ASP A 183 25.92 -2.49 -16.98
C ASP A 183 25.38 -1.33 -16.11
N ALA A 184 26.21 -0.73 -15.26
CA ALA A 184 25.81 0.45 -14.50
C ALA A 184 25.27 1.58 -15.41
N ALA A 185 25.98 1.91 -16.50
CA ALA A 185 25.51 2.92 -17.45
C ALA A 185 24.16 2.54 -18.07
N LYS A 186 24.02 1.28 -18.51
CA LYS A 186 22.78 0.79 -19.11
C LYS A 186 21.57 0.95 -18.17
N GLN A 187 21.74 0.60 -16.89
CA GLN A 187 20.66 0.73 -15.91
C GLN A 187 20.32 2.22 -15.64
N LEU A 188 21.34 3.09 -15.58
CA LEU A 188 21.13 4.53 -15.39
C LEU A 188 20.45 5.17 -16.60
N ASP A 189 20.76 4.74 -17.81
CA ASP A 189 20.10 5.19 -19.04
C ASP A 189 18.61 4.81 -19.06
N LEU A 190 18.25 3.63 -18.51
CA LEU A 190 16.85 3.25 -18.33
C LEU A 190 16.09 4.23 -17.41
N VAL A 191 16.74 4.67 -16.33
CA VAL A 191 16.15 5.65 -15.40
C VAL A 191 15.99 7.01 -16.06
N LEU A 192 17.03 7.50 -16.75
CA LEU A 192 17.02 8.82 -17.39
C LEU A 192 16.09 8.90 -18.59
N GLY A 193 15.88 7.76 -19.29
CA GLY A 193 14.95 7.63 -20.42
C GLY A 193 13.48 7.51 -20.00
N ASP A 194 13.19 7.32 -18.71
CA ASP A 194 11.82 7.21 -18.23
C ASP A 194 11.15 8.60 -18.19
N PRO A 195 9.98 8.79 -18.85
CA PRO A 195 9.29 10.07 -18.86
C PRO A 195 8.81 10.54 -17.47
N GLU A 196 8.63 9.62 -16.55
CA GLU A 196 8.19 9.91 -15.18
C GLU A 196 9.34 10.06 -14.18
N VAL A 197 10.61 10.13 -14.66
CA VAL A 197 11.77 10.30 -13.79
C VAL A 197 11.67 11.58 -12.98
N SER A 198 11.75 11.46 -11.65
CA SER A 198 11.74 12.61 -10.76
C SER A 198 13.03 13.42 -10.86
N PRO A 199 13.02 14.73 -10.49
CA PRO A 199 14.25 15.54 -10.46
C PRO A 199 15.35 14.97 -9.55
N ASP A 200 14.97 14.27 -8.48
CA ASP A 200 15.93 13.67 -7.54
C ASP A 200 16.57 12.40 -8.11
N GLU A 201 15.76 11.52 -8.71
CA GLU A 201 16.25 10.33 -9.41
C GLU A 201 17.19 10.73 -10.55
N ARG A 202 16.81 11.75 -11.35
CA ARG A 202 17.65 12.29 -12.43
C ARG A 202 18.99 12.77 -11.90
N ARG A 203 18.99 13.61 -10.86
CA ARG A 203 20.24 14.11 -10.26
C ARG A 203 21.13 12.98 -9.73
N LEU A 204 20.52 11.94 -9.17
CA LEU A 204 21.24 10.77 -8.69
C LEU A 204 21.88 10.01 -9.85
N ALA A 205 21.09 9.71 -10.89
CA ALA A 205 21.54 8.99 -12.08
C ALA A 205 22.66 9.75 -12.82
N ASP A 206 22.53 11.07 -12.99
CA ASP A 206 23.55 11.91 -13.61
C ASP A 206 24.88 11.89 -12.83
N ARG A 207 24.82 11.94 -11.49
CA ARG A 207 26.02 11.82 -10.65
C ARG A 207 26.69 10.47 -10.80
N TRP A 208 25.93 9.39 -10.85
CA TRP A 208 26.47 8.06 -11.01
C TRP A 208 27.03 7.82 -12.41
N LEU A 209 26.42 8.40 -13.46
CA LEU A 209 27.01 8.40 -14.81
C LEU A 209 28.34 9.16 -14.86
N GLY A 210 28.47 10.27 -14.14
CA GLY A 210 29.74 10.96 -13.98
C GLY A 210 30.82 10.07 -13.35
N LEU A 211 30.46 9.28 -12.33
CA LEU A 211 31.36 8.30 -11.71
C LEU A 211 31.75 7.19 -12.70
N VAL A 212 30.79 6.66 -13.45
CA VAL A 212 31.03 5.68 -14.50
C VAL A 212 32.01 6.20 -15.55
N ALA A 213 31.79 7.42 -16.06
CA ALA A 213 32.66 8.03 -17.06
C ALA A 213 34.11 8.22 -16.57
N ALA A 214 34.27 8.69 -15.33
CA ALA A 214 35.57 8.89 -14.73
C ALA A 214 36.38 7.58 -14.60
N ASN A 215 35.71 6.49 -14.20
CA ASN A 215 36.39 5.20 -14.01
C ASN A 215 36.66 4.46 -15.34
N ARG A 216 35.81 4.60 -16.37
CA ARG A 216 36.06 4.09 -17.72
C ARG A 216 37.30 4.74 -18.38
N THR A 217 37.54 6.01 -18.11
CA THR A 217 38.73 6.69 -18.64
C THR A 217 40.01 6.32 -17.90
N ALA A 218 39.96 5.99 -16.61
CA ALA A 218 41.09 5.54 -15.81
C ALA A 218 41.52 4.09 -16.12
N ALA A 219 40.63 3.27 -16.69
CA ALA A 219 40.90 1.87 -17.04
C ALA A 219 41.50 1.68 -18.44
N LYS A 220 41.65 2.76 -19.22
CA LYS A 220 42.35 2.80 -20.54
C LYS A 220 43.78 3.32 -20.41
#